data_34294f74510b769ac39a9332d63e0295
#
_entry.id   34294f74510b769ac39a9332d63e0295
#
_cell.length_a   1.000
_cell.length_b   1.000
_cell.length_c   1.000
_cell.angle_alpha   90.00
_cell.angle_beta   90.00
_cell.angle_gamma   90.00
#
_symmetry.space_group_name_H-M   'P 1'
#
loop_
_entity.id
_entity.type
_entity.pdbx_description
1 polymer ?
#
loop_
_entity_poly.entity_id
_entity_poly.type
_entity_poly.pdbx_seq_one_letter_code
_entity_poly.pdbx_strand_id
1 'polypeptide(L)'
;MKLHELSPVAGSTFVGKRKGRGIASGNGKTGGRGHKGQKARSGGKVRAGFEGGQMPLARRIPKRGFNNIFAQPLTSVNVCLLNGFEDGAVVDAAALIEAGIIAKCPYGLKVLAGGELTKKITVKAAAFSESAKEKIEQAGGKSEVV
;
A
#
# COMPACT_ATOMS: atom_id res chain seq x y z
N MET A 1 -20.42 -3.03 -22.73
CA MET A 1 -19.00 -3.35 -22.95
C MET A 1 -18.95 -4.64 -23.80
N LYS A 2 -18.29 -4.61 -24.93
CA LYS A 2 -18.13 -5.79 -25.82
C LYS A 2 -16.78 -6.46 -25.51
N LEU A 3 -16.65 -7.77 -25.76
CA LEU A 3 -15.43 -8.53 -25.45
C LEU A 3 -14.16 -7.95 -26.12
N HIS A 4 -14.28 -7.39 -27.31
CA HIS A 4 -13.15 -6.79 -28.02
C HIS A 4 -12.72 -5.41 -27.46
N GLU A 5 -13.53 -4.80 -26.61
CA GLU A 5 -13.23 -3.52 -25.93
C GLU A 5 -12.45 -3.74 -24.62
N LEU A 6 -12.32 -5.00 -24.16
CA LEU A 6 -11.56 -5.32 -22.96
C LEU A 6 -10.07 -5.12 -23.23
N SER A 7 -9.46 -4.24 -22.46
CA SER A 7 -8.02 -3.97 -22.51
C SER A 7 -7.47 -3.91 -21.08
N PRO A 8 -6.21 -4.32 -20.88
CA PRO A 8 -5.57 -4.15 -19.58
C PRO A 8 -5.49 -2.68 -19.21
N VAL A 9 -5.45 -2.40 -17.92
CA VAL A 9 -5.26 -1.03 -17.41
C VAL A 9 -3.96 -0.44 -17.99
N ALA A 10 -4.00 0.81 -18.39
CA ALA A 10 -2.83 1.50 -18.95
C ALA A 10 -1.63 1.42 -17.98
N GLY A 11 -0.48 0.99 -18.49
CA GLY A 11 0.73 0.77 -17.69
C GLY A 11 0.86 -0.61 -17.02
N SER A 12 -0.17 -1.47 -17.06
CA SER A 12 -0.09 -2.84 -16.51
C SER A 12 0.68 -3.81 -17.42
N THR A 13 0.80 -3.48 -18.70
CA THR A 13 1.56 -4.26 -19.68
C THR A 13 2.71 -3.45 -20.24
N PHE A 14 3.82 -4.11 -20.54
CA PHE A 14 4.96 -3.49 -21.21
C PHE A 14 5.46 -4.39 -22.35
N VAL A 15 6.09 -3.76 -23.34
CA VAL A 15 6.68 -4.48 -24.47
C VAL A 15 7.95 -5.22 -23.99
N GLY A 16 7.96 -6.54 -24.15
CA GLY A 16 9.08 -7.39 -23.76
C GLY A 16 10.35 -7.04 -24.54
N LYS A 17 11.42 -6.67 -23.83
CA LYS A 17 12.71 -6.33 -24.43
C LYS A 17 13.48 -7.57 -24.84
N ARG A 18 13.66 -7.81 -26.13
CA ARG A 18 14.45 -8.93 -26.65
C ARG A 18 15.94 -8.64 -26.50
N LYS A 19 16.70 -9.59 -25.94
CA LYS A 19 18.13 -9.47 -25.69
C LYS A 19 18.93 -10.46 -26.56
N GLY A 20 20.19 -10.14 -26.88
CA GLY A 20 21.07 -11.02 -27.62
C GLY A 20 20.66 -11.25 -29.09
N ARG A 21 20.04 -10.24 -29.75
CA ARG A 21 19.55 -10.33 -31.14
C ARG A 21 20.23 -9.34 -32.07
N GLY A 22 21.55 -9.30 -32.02
CA GLY A 22 22.40 -8.47 -32.90
C GLY A 22 22.87 -7.16 -32.24
N ILE A 23 23.94 -6.59 -32.78
CA ILE A 23 24.60 -5.42 -32.23
C ILE A 23 23.70 -4.18 -32.36
N ALA A 24 23.01 -4.03 -33.49
CA ALA A 24 22.13 -2.90 -33.76
C ALA A 24 20.90 -2.80 -32.84
N SER A 25 20.52 -3.89 -32.17
CA SER A 25 19.37 -3.90 -31.24
C SER A 25 19.62 -3.19 -29.90
N GLY A 26 20.83 -2.68 -29.64
CA GLY A 26 21.25 -2.06 -28.39
C GLY A 26 21.48 -3.03 -27.22
N ASN A 27 20.98 -4.26 -27.31
CA ASN A 27 21.18 -5.33 -26.33
C ASN A 27 21.76 -6.61 -26.94
N GLY A 28 22.59 -6.44 -27.96
CA GLY A 28 23.37 -7.52 -28.56
C GLY A 28 24.48 -8.02 -27.63
N LYS A 29 25.23 -9.02 -28.09
CA LYS A 29 26.41 -9.61 -27.42
C LYS A 29 26.20 -9.96 -25.95
N THR A 30 26.25 -8.99 -25.04
CA THR A 30 26.15 -9.19 -23.57
C THR A 30 24.75 -9.03 -23.00
N GLY A 31 23.74 -8.68 -23.81
CA GLY A 31 22.36 -8.51 -23.39
C GLY A 31 22.12 -7.38 -22.36
N GLY A 32 23.04 -6.40 -22.30
CA GLY A 32 22.97 -5.30 -21.35
C GLY A 32 23.52 -5.63 -19.95
N ARG A 33 24.17 -6.80 -19.78
CA ARG A 33 24.75 -7.20 -18.47
C ARG A 33 26.23 -6.82 -18.30
N GLY A 34 26.85 -6.23 -19.34
CA GLY A 34 28.26 -5.96 -19.39
C GLY A 34 29.11 -7.22 -19.64
N HIS A 35 30.42 -7.14 -19.44
CA HIS A 35 31.30 -8.28 -19.58
C HIS A 35 31.27 -9.15 -18.31
N LYS A 36 32.33 -9.54 -17.75
CA LYS A 36 32.49 -10.42 -16.59
C LYS A 36 31.77 -9.89 -15.32
N GLY A 37 31.56 -10.72 -14.32
CA GLY A 37 31.01 -10.37 -13.02
C GLY A 37 29.89 -11.29 -12.58
N GLN A 38 29.61 -11.32 -11.29
CA GLN A 38 28.61 -12.19 -10.69
C GLN A 38 27.19 -11.94 -11.24
N LYS A 39 26.81 -10.69 -11.44
CA LYS A 39 25.48 -10.32 -11.97
C LYS A 39 25.30 -10.61 -13.46
N ALA A 40 26.40 -10.86 -14.21
CA ALA A 40 26.36 -11.19 -15.62
C ALA A 40 26.03 -12.68 -15.88
N ARG A 41 26.12 -13.54 -14.89
CA ARG A 41 25.87 -14.99 -15.00
C ARG A 41 24.39 -15.34 -14.81
N SER A 42 24.00 -16.53 -15.28
CA SER A 42 22.68 -17.08 -14.99
C SER A 42 22.53 -17.30 -13.48
N GLY A 43 21.39 -16.91 -12.91
CA GLY A 43 21.15 -17.02 -11.48
C GLY A 43 21.98 -16.10 -10.59
N GLY A 44 22.86 -15.27 -11.15
CA GLY A 44 23.79 -14.39 -10.43
C GLY A 44 23.11 -13.24 -9.68
N LYS A 45 22.16 -13.56 -8.80
CA LYS A 45 21.54 -12.57 -7.91
C LYS A 45 22.35 -12.41 -6.63
N VAL A 46 22.48 -11.19 -6.19
CA VAL A 46 23.07 -10.84 -4.90
C VAL A 46 21.92 -10.45 -3.95
N ARG A 47 21.95 -10.92 -2.72
CA ARG A 47 20.95 -10.56 -1.70
C ARG A 47 20.94 -9.05 -1.46
N ALA A 48 19.81 -8.49 -1.08
CA ALA A 48 19.72 -7.09 -0.67
C ALA A 48 20.68 -6.79 0.50
N GLY A 49 21.33 -5.63 0.46
CA GLY A 49 22.27 -5.21 1.50
C GLY A 49 23.61 -5.94 1.53
N PHE A 50 23.96 -6.73 0.50
CA PHE A 50 25.29 -7.34 0.39
C PHE A 50 26.33 -6.31 -0.06
N GLU A 51 27.41 -6.16 0.69
CA GLU A 51 28.47 -5.17 0.51
C GLU A 51 29.82 -5.82 0.11
N GLY A 52 29.79 -6.83 -0.75
CA GLY A 52 31.01 -7.43 -1.30
C GLY A 52 31.86 -8.25 -0.30
N GLY A 53 31.33 -8.61 0.84
CA GLY A 53 32.04 -9.31 1.95
C GLY A 53 32.29 -8.40 3.16
N GLN A 54 32.18 -7.09 3.01
CA GLN A 54 32.18 -6.16 4.12
C GLN A 54 30.94 -6.38 4.99
N MET A 55 31.04 -6.16 6.32
CA MET A 55 29.90 -6.26 7.22
C MET A 55 28.77 -5.28 6.78
N PRO A 56 27.56 -5.77 6.52
CA PRO A 56 26.44 -4.92 6.09
C PRO A 56 26.14 -3.80 7.07
N LEU A 57 25.74 -2.64 6.56
CA LEU A 57 25.43 -1.44 7.36
C LEU A 57 24.48 -1.75 8.53
N ALA A 58 23.43 -2.54 8.29
CA ALA A 58 22.49 -2.94 9.33
C ALA A 58 23.12 -3.69 10.52
N ARG A 59 24.27 -4.35 10.32
CA ARG A 59 25.02 -5.01 11.40
C ARG A 59 26.06 -4.12 12.06
N ARG A 60 26.51 -3.07 11.38
CA ARG A 60 27.47 -2.09 11.92
C ARG A 60 26.80 -1.07 12.84
N ILE A 61 25.52 -0.76 12.59
CA ILE A 61 24.76 0.20 13.40
C ILE A 61 24.42 -0.44 14.76
N PRO A 62 24.56 0.27 15.89
CA PRO A 62 24.13 -0.20 17.19
C PRO A 62 22.63 -0.55 17.20
N LYS A 63 22.27 -1.65 17.83
CA LYS A 63 20.87 -2.01 18.06
C LYS A 63 20.25 -1.03 19.04
N ARG A 64 19.05 -0.56 18.74
CA ARG A 64 18.29 0.33 19.64
C ARG A 64 16.79 0.05 19.55
N GLY A 65 16.08 0.48 20.59
CA GLY A 65 14.63 0.30 20.68
C GLY A 65 14.22 -1.09 21.17
N PHE A 66 12.96 -1.26 21.36
CA PHE A 66 12.31 -2.50 21.75
C PHE A 66 10.93 -2.59 21.09
N ASN A 67 10.42 -3.79 20.93
CA ASN A 67 9.04 -4.03 20.48
C ASN A 67 8.16 -4.26 21.71
N ASN A 68 7.10 -3.44 21.86
CA ASN A 68 6.07 -3.71 22.85
C ASN A 68 5.19 -4.87 22.37
N ILE A 69 5.35 -6.05 22.99
CA ILE A 69 4.56 -7.25 22.66
C ILE A 69 3.09 -7.15 23.05
N PHE A 70 2.74 -6.23 23.94
CA PHE A 70 1.37 -5.95 24.38
C PHE A 70 0.72 -4.79 23.63
N ALA A 71 1.34 -4.31 22.57
CA ALA A 71 0.78 -3.24 21.75
C ALA A 71 -0.53 -3.69 21.09
N GLN A 72 -1.56 -2.84 21.22
CA GLN A 72 -2.87 -3.02 20.60
C GLN A 72 -3.09 -1.90 19.57
N PRO A 73 -2.50 -2.01 18.36
CA PRO A 73 -2.64 -0.97 17.35
C PRO A 73 -4.06 -0.94 16.79
N LEU A 74 -4.67 0.25 16.80
CA LEU A 74 -5.95 0.47 16.14
C LEU A 74 -5.77 0.43 14.62
N THR A 75 -6.74 -0.16 13.92
CA THR A 75 -6.79 -0.15 12.45
C THR A 75 -7.18 1.24 11.97
N SER A 76 -6.34 1.90 11.19
CA SER A 76 -6.59 3.25 10.71
C SER A 76 -7.29 3.26 9.35
N VAL A 77 -8.33 4.09 9.20
CA VAL A 77 -9.07 4.30 7.95
C VAL A 77 -9.22 5.79 7.69
N ASN A 78 -9.02 6.22 6.46
CA ASN A 78 -9.19 7.60 6.05
C ASN A 78 -10.64 7.91 5.65
N VAL A 79 -11.09 9.15 5.90
CA VAL A 79 -12.47 9.59 5.59
C VAL A 79 -12.81 9.49 4.10
N CYS A 80 -11.84 9.62 3.19
CA CYS A 80 -12.10 9.47 1.75
C CYS A 80 -12.62 8.08 1.36
N LEU A 81 -12.22 7.02 2.07
CA LEU A 81 -12.68 5.65 1.81
C LEU A 81 -14.15 5.46 2.20
N LEU A 82 -14.67 6.29 3.08
CA LEU A 82 -16.07 6.24 3.53
C LEU A 82 -17.05 6.76 2.46
N ASN A 83 -16.57 7.47 1.43
CA ASN A 83 -17.41 7.88 0.30
C ASN A 83 -17.96 6.70 -0.53
N GLY A 84 -17.46 5.49 -0.32
CA GLY A 84 -18.00 4.27 -0.93
C GLY A 84 -19.38 3.84 -0.38
N PHE A 85 -19.77 4.34 0.80
CA PHE A 85 -21.07 4.02 1.42
C PHE A 85 -22.17 4.96 0.95
N GLU A 86 -23.43 4.59 1.19
CA GLU A 86 -24.60 5.41 0.87
C GLU A 86 -24.81 6.51 1.91
N ASP A 87 -25.51 7.57 1.50
CA ASP A 87 -25.88 8.65 2.42
C ASP A 87 -26.80 8.13 3.53
N GLY A 88 -26.50 8.51 4.78
CA GLY A 88 -27.25 8.08 5.97
C GLY A 88 -26.83 6.72 6.52
N ALA A 89 -25.88 6.03 5.87
CA ALA A 89 -25.42 4.73 6.35
C ALA A 89 -24.70 4.83 7.71
N VAL A 90 -24.84 3.78 8.53
CA VAL A 90 -24.05 3.59 9.74
C VAL A 90 -22.85 2.72 9.40
N VAL A 91 -21.66 3.29 9.53
CA VAL A 91 -20.40 2.62 9.19
C VAL A 91 -19.68 2.22 10.48
N ASP A 92 -19.59 0.93 10.70
CA ASP A 92 -18.82 0.31 11.76
C ASP A 92 -17.67 -0.54 11.22
N ALA A 93 -16.91 -1.20 12.08
CA ALA A 93 -15.81 -2.06 11.67
C ALA A 93 -16.29 -3.25 10.81
N ALA A 94 -17.49 -3.79 11.06
CA ALA A 94 -18.05 -4.91 10.31
C ALA A 94 -18.40 -4.49 8.88
N ALA A 95 -19.08 -3.35 8.71
CA ALA A 95 -19.40 -2.80 7.40
C ALA A 95 -18.16 -2.52 6.54
N LEU A 96 -17.07 -2.07 7.16
CA LEU A 96 -15.79 -1.82 6.46
C LEU A 96 -15.10 -3.13 6.01
N ILE A 97 -15.26 -4.22 6.76
CA ILE A 97 -14.76 -5.55 6.39
C ILE A 97 -15.60 -6.12 5.23
N GLU A 98 -16.93 -6.02 5.30
CA GLU A 98 -17.84 -6.46 4.24
C GLU A 98 -17.60 -5.71 2.93
N ALA A 99 -17.36 -4.40 3.00
CA ALA A 99 -16.99 -3.58 1.86
C ALA A 99 -15.58 -3.85 1.33
N GLY A 100 -14.77 -4.67 2.01
CA GLY A 100 -13.40 -5.01 1.63
C GLY A 100 -12.39 -3.87 1.78
N ILE A 101 -12.74 -2.79 2.49
CA ILE A 101 -11.86 -1.64 2.74
C ILE A 101 -10.74 -2.02 3.73
N ILE A 102 -11.08 -2.83 4.72
CA ILE A 102 -10.14 -3.39 5.69
C ILE A 102 -10.25 -4.93 5.72
N ALA A 103 -9.14 -5.61 5.92
CA ALA A 103 -9.12 -7.07 6.00
C ALA A 103 -9.54 -7.60 7.39
N LYS A 104 -9.17 -6.89 8.45
CA LYS A 104 -9.47 -7.26 9.85
C LYS A 104 -9.28 -6.06 10.77
N CYS A 105 -9.98 -6.06 11.91
CA CYS A 105 -9.94 -5.00 12.92
C CYS A 105 -9.91 -5.60 14.35
N PRO A 106 -8.74 -6.13 14.80
CA PRO A 106 -8.67 -6.88 16.06
C PRO A 106 -8.81 -6.02 17.31
N TYR A 107 -8.34 -4.77 17.30
CA TYR A 107 -8.27 -3.89 18.49
C TYR A 107 -9.12 -2.62 18.37
N GLY A 108 -9.90 -2.50 17.30
CA GLY A 108 -10.77 -1.34 17.08
C GLY A 108 -10.32 -0.46 15.90
N LEU A 109 -11.23 0.42 15.50
CA LEU A 109 -11.11 1.30 14.36
C LEU A 109 -10.65 2.69 14.80
N LYS A 110 -9.75 3.31 14.06
CA LYS A 110 -9.41 4.74 14.19
C LYS A 110 -9.62 5.45 12.86
N VAL A 111 -10.43 6.52 12.87
CA VAL A 111 -10.71 7.31 11.67
C VAL A 111 -9.79 8.52 11.60
N LEU A 112 -9.16 8.68 10.43
CA LEU A 112 -8.20 9.74 10.11
C LEU A 112 -8.74 10.64 9.00
N ALA A 113 -8.32 11.90 8.97
CA ALA A 113 -8.82 12.96 8.10
C ALA A 113 -8.27 12.95 6.65
N GLY A 114 -7.65 11.86 6.18
CA GLY A 114 -7.08 11.80 4.82
C GLY A 114 -8.15 11.90 3.74
N GLY A 115 -8.02 12.88 2.84
CA GLY A 115 -8.97 13.19 1.77
C GLY A 115 -10.19 13.99 2.22
N GLU A 116 -11.24 14.01 1.40
CA GLU A 116 -12.49 14.73 1.64
C GLU A 116 -13.65 13.76 1.79
N LEU A 117 -14.63 14.12 2.62
CA LEU A 117 -15.89 13.41 2.80
C LEU A 117 -17.01 14.25 2.18
N THR A 118 -17.75 13.65 1.25
CA THR A 118 -18.85 14.32 0.54
C THR A 118 -20.23 13.83 0.99
N LYS A 119 -20.26 12.72 1.74
CA LYS A 119 -21.50 12.05 2.13
C LYS A 119 -21.82 12.22 3.62
N LYS A 120 -23.11 12.24 3.94
CA LYS A 120 -23.61 12.28 5.32
C LYS A 120 -23.68 10.87 5.87
N ILE A 121 -22.75 10.50 6.72
CA ILE A 121 -22.66 9.15 7.30
C ILE A 121 -22.52 9.22 8.82
N THR A 122 -22.99 8.18 9.51
CA THR A 122 -22.74 7.99 10.94
C THR A 122 -21.62 6.97 11.11
N VAL A 123 -20.50 7.36 11.70
CA VAL A 123 -19.32 6.49 11.84
C VAL A 123 -19.13 6.07 13.29
N LYS A 124 -19.06 4.76 13.53
CA LYS A 124 -18.80 4.15 14.84
C LYS A 124 -17.36 3.64 14.88
N ALA A 125 -16.53 4.21 15.75
CA ALA A 125 -15.13 3.83 15.89
C ALA A 125 -14.60 4.01 17.30
N ALA A 126 -13.54 3.27 17.64
CA ALA A 126 -12.88 3.39 18.96
C ALA A 126 -12.14 4.73 19.13
N ALA A 127 -11.68 5.35 18.04
CA ALA A 127 -11.02 6.65 18.08
C ALA A 127 -11.17 7.44 16.77
N PHE A 128 -11.13 8.76 16.89
CA PHE A 128 -11.10 9.70 15.75
C PHE A 128 -9.95 10.68 15.94
N SER A 129 -9.37 11.17 14.87
CA SER A 129 -8.55 12.39 14.93
C SER A 129 -9.46 13.60 14.98
N GLU A 130 -9.03 14.71 15.59
CA GLU A 130 -9.79 15.96 15.69
C GLU A 130 -10.24 16.45 14.31
N SER A 131 -9.31 16.53 13.38
CA SER A 131 -9.58 16.90 11.99
C SER A 131 -10.50 15.92 11.25
N ALA A 132 -10.60 14.65 11.66
CA ALA A 132 -11.58 13.72 11.08
C ALA A 132 -13.00 14.00 11.60
N LYS A 133 -13.14 14.31 12.88
CA LYS A 133 -14.43 14.72 13.48
C LYS A 133 -14.97 15.95 12.78
N GLU A 134 -14.15 16.99 12.64
CA GLU A 134 -14.53 18.22 11.93
C GLU A 134 -15.01 17.97 10.51
N LYS A 135 -14.31 17.12 9.74
CA LYS A 135 -14.74 16.77 8.37
C LYS A 135 -16.02 15.99 8.31
N ILE A 136 -16.27 15.07 9.25
CA ILE A 136 -17.52 14.33 9.34
C ILE A 136 -18.69 15.27 9.70
N GLU A 137 -18.49 16.18 10.64
CA GLU A 137 -19.48 17.18 11.03
C GLU A 137 -19.77 18.20 9.92
N GLN A 138 -18.74 18.68 9.21
CA GLN A 138 -18.88 19.56 8.06
C GLN A 138 -19.68 18.91 6.91
N ALA A 139 -19.51 17.61 6.70
CA ALA A 139 -20.32 16.84 5.76
C ALA A 139 -21.75 16.55 6.26
N GLY A 140 -22.08 16.93 7.51
CA GLY A 140 -23.38 16.71 8.13
C GLY A 140 -23.58 15.29 8.67
N GLY A 141 -22.50 14.55 8.86
CA GLY A 141 -22.47 13.22 9.48
C GLY A 141 -22.35 13.27 11.01
N LYS A 142 -22.27 12.10 11.64
CA LYS A 142 -22.06 11.95 13.10
C LYS A 142 -20.89 11.02 13.37
N SER A 143 -20.09 11.34 14.40
CA SER A 143 -19.01 10.50 14.92
C SER A 143 -19.41 9.94 16.29
N GLU A 144 -19.49 8.63 16.42
CA GLU A 144 -19.81 7.92 17.67
C GLU A 144 -18.58 7.12 18.13
N VAL A 145 -18.16 7.30 19.38
CA VAL A 145 -17.08 6.53 19.99
C VAL A 145 -17.66 5.32 20.69
N VAL A 146 -17.14 4.13 20.35
CA VAL A 146 -17.63 2.83 20.86
C VAL A 146 -16.49 2.09 21.57
#